data_47006eb9201f453c5ddf20feaf9754fe
#
_entry.id   47006eb9201f453c5ddf20feaf9754fe
#
_cell.length_a   1.000
_cell.length_b   1.000
_cell.length_c   1.000
_cell.angle_alpha   90.00
_cell.angle_beta   90.00
_cell.angle_gamma   90.00
#
_symmetry.space_group_name_H-M   'P 1'
#
loop_
_entity.id
_entity.type
_entity.pdbx_description
1 polymer ?
#
loop_
_entity_poly.entity_id
_entity_poly.type
_entity_poly.pdbx_seq_one_letter_code
_entity_poly.pdbx_strand_id
1 'polypeptide(L)'
;AKVIKPGVTTKELDRVAEEFIRDNGAVPTFKGFPNQYGDPFPASICTSVNDQVVHGIPGDDVVLKDGDIVSVDCGTYMNGFCGDSAYTFCVGEVDEEVRKLLKVTKEALYIGIQNAVHGKRLGDIGYAIQQHCESNSYGVVREFVGHGIGKEMHEDPQVPNYGKRGYGTMLKLSLIHI
;
A
#
# COMPACT_ATOMS: atom_id res chain seq x y z
N ALA A 1 -13.09 -6.34 -0.38
CA ALA A 1 -12.98 -7.71 -0.90
C ALA A 1 -14.30 -8.24 -1.49
N LYS A 2 -15.43 -8.20 -0.76
CA LYS A 2 -16.70 -8.85 -1.19
C LYS A 2 -17.31 -8.29 -2.48
N VAL A 3 -17.01 -7.06 -2.85
CA VAL A 3 -17.56 -6.38 -4.03
C VAL A 3 -16.64 -6.44 -5.26
N ILE A 4 -15.39 -6.89 -5.09
CA ILE A 4 -14.41 -6.97 -6.19
C ILE A 4 -14.74 -8.19 -7.06
N LYS A 5 -15.19 -7.92 -8.27
CA LYS A 5 -15.54 -8.92 -9.29
C LYS A 5 -15.55 -8.28 -10.68
N PRO A 6 -15.49 -9.06 -11.77
CA PRO A 6 -15.64 -8.52 -13.12
C PRO A 6 -16.93 -7.70 -13.28
N GLY A 7 -16.85 -6.59 -14.01
CA GLY A 7 -17.95 -5.67 -14.28
C GLY A 7 -18.16 -4.57 -13.24
N VAL A 8 -17.44 -4.57 -12.13
CA VAL A 8 -17.49 -3.48 -11.13
C VAL A 8 -16.52 -2.37 -11.53
N THR A 9 -16.93 -1.11 -11.39
CA THR A 9 -16.06 0.04 -11.60
C THR A 9 -15.20 0.32 -10.37
N THR A 10 -14.03 0.89 -10.58
CA THR A 10 -13.18 1.33 -9.45
C THR A 10 -13.85 2.46 -8.65
N LYS A 11 -14.74 3.25 -9.28
CA LYS A 11 -15.57 4.25 -8.59
C LYS A 11 -16.53 3.62 -7.58
N GLU A 12 -17.12 2.48 -7.91
CA GLU A 12 -17.99 1.74 -6.98
C GLU A 12 -17.19 1.19 -5.78
N LEU A 13 -15.93 0.78 -6.00
CA LEU A 13 -15.04 0.39 -4.89
C LEU A 13 -14.78 1.56 -3.94
N ASP A 14 -14.55 2.74 -4.48
CA ASP A 14 -14.36 3.98 -3.71
C ASP A 14 -15.59 4.32 -2.88
N ARG A 15 -16.78 4.29 -3.50
CA ARG A 15 -18.06 4.55 -2.82
C ARG A 15 -18.27 3.61 -1.63
N VAL A 16 -18.10 2.31 -1.84
CA VAL A 16 -18.28 1.29 -0.78
C VAL A 16 -17.24 1.45 0.33
N ALA A 17 -15.99 1.79 -0.02
CA ALA A 17 -14.94 2.03 0.96
C ALA A 17 -15.22 3.30 1.78
N GLU A 18 -15.61 4.40 1.14
CA GLU A 18 -15.95 5.64 1.84
C GLU A 18 -17.12 5.45 2.81
N GLU A 19 -18.20 4.79 2.37
CA GLU A 19 -19.33 4.47 3.24
C GLU A 19 -18.87 3.67 4.47
N PHE A 20 -18.12 2.59 4.25
CA PHE A 20 -17.62 1.77 5.35
C PHE A 20 -16.73 2.54 6.33
N ILE A 21 -15.82 3.37 5.84
CA ILE A 21 -14.95 4.22 6.69
C ILE A 21 -15.80 5.15 7.56
N ARG A 22 -16.76 5.85 6.96
CA ARG A 22 -17.61 6.81 7.68
C ARG A 22 -18.57 6.15 8.66
N ASP A 23 -19.17 5.03 8.27
CA ASP A 23 -20.09 4.26 9.15
C ASP A 23 -19.38 3.73 10.40
N ASN A 24 -18.05 3.55 10.34
CA ASN A 24 -17.25 3.16 11.50
C ASN A 24 -16.63 4.36 12.25
N GLY A 25 -17.08 5.59 11.97
CA GLY A 25 -16.66 6.79 12.69
C GLY A 25 -15.26 7.30 12.32
N ALA A 26 -14.69 6.81 11.21
CA ALA A 26 -13.41 7.27 10.68
C ALA A 26 -13.60 8.27 9.53
N VAL A 27 -12.53 8.95 9.15
CA VAL A 27 -12.48 9.86 8.01
C VAL A 27 -11.46 9.36 7.00
N PRO A 28 -11.78 9.30 5.69
CA PRO A 28 -10.79 8.94 4.68
C PRO A 28 -9.76 10.08 4.54
N THR A 29 -8.47 9.75 4.60
CA THR A 29 -7.38 10.74 4.59
C THR A 29 -6.92 11.13 3.19
N PHE A 30 -7.20 10.30 2.19
CA PHE A 30 -6.77 10.61 0.81
C PHE A 30 -7.67 11.63 0.14
N LYS A 31 -8.98 11.62 0.42
CA LYS A 31 -9.92 12.54 -0.19
C LYS A 31 -9.64 14.00 0.20
N GLY A 32 -9.33 14.81 -0.79
CA GLY A 32 -8.91 16.19 -0.59
C GLY A 32 -7.43 16.37 -0.22
N PHE A 33 -6.63 15.30 -0.27
CA PHE A 33 -5.19 15.41 -0.01
C PHE A 33 -4.53 16.34 -1.04
N PRO A 34 -3.72 17.32 -0.59
CA PRO A 34 -3.15 18.32 -1.48
C PRO A 34 -2.25 17.69 -2.56
N ASN A 35 -2.42 18.15 -3.79
CA ASN A 35 -1.56 17.82 -4.90
C ASN A 35 -0.85 19.08 -5.38
N GLN A 36 0.45 19.13 -5.30
CA GLN A 36 1.27 20.30 -5.70
C GLN A 36 1.24 20.57 -7.21
N TYR A 37 0.74 19.64 -8.02
CA TYR A 37 0.71 19.73 -9.48
C TYR A 37 -0.70 19.82 -10.08
N GLY A 38 -1.74 19.89 -9.25
CA GLY A 38 -3.11 19.92 -9.72
C GLY A 38 -4.15 19.94 -8.61
N ASP A 39 -5.36 19.52 -8.94
CA ASP A 39 -6.46 19.43 -7.98
C ASP A 39 -6.16 18.43 -6.86
N PRO A 40 -6.71 18.63 -5.66
CA PRO A 40 -6.61 17.66 -4.57
C PRO A 40 -7.12 16.27 -4.98
N PHE A 41 -6.59 15.22 -4.34
CA PHE A 41 -6.99 13.84 -4.67
C PHE A 41 -8.51 13.65 -4.51
N PRO A 42 -9.23 13.18 -5.54
CA PRO A 42 -10.69 13.29 -5.59
C PRO A 42 -11.44 12.15 -4.90
N ALA A 43 -10.74 11.12 -4.38
CA ALA A 43 -11.33 9.87 -3.92
C ALA A 43 -10.89 9.49 -2.50
N SER A 44 -11.60 8.58 -1.88
CA SER A 44 -11.34 8.12 -0.51
C SER A 44 -10.29 7.01 -0.43
N ILE A 45 -10.11 6.28 -1.54
CA ILE A 45 -9.10 5.22 -1.69
C ILE A 45 -8.35 5.41 -3.01
N CYS A 46 -7.15 4.79 -3.12
CA CYS A 46 -6.53 4.58 -4.43
C CYS A 46 -6.90 3.20 -4.96
N THR A 47 -7.09 3.09 -6.28
CA THR A 47 -7.36 1.83 -6.97
C THR A 47 -6.44 1.71 -8.17
N SER A 48 -5.36 0.96 -8.03
CA SER A 48 -4.35 0.79 -9.07
C SER A 48 -4.56 -0.56 -9.75
N VAL A 49 -4.92 -0.54 -11.04
CA VAL A 49 -5.26 -1.74 -11.81
C VAL A 49 -4.06 -2.18 -12.65
N ASN A 50 -3.74 -3.46 -12.60
CA ASN A 50 -2.68 -4.14 -13.35
C ASN A 50 -1.32 -3.46 -13.19
N ASP A 51 -0.79 -2.80 -14.21
CA ASP A 51 0.53 -2.17 -14.27
C ASP A 51 0.60 -0.77 -13.61
N GLN A 52 -0.53 -0.25 -13.14
CA GLN A 52 -0.50 0.94 -12.28
C GLN A 52 0.14 0.61 -10.93
N VAL A 53 1.26 1.25 -10.64
CA VAL A 53 2.05 0.94 -9.44
C VAL A 53 1.33 1.37 -8.17
N VAL A 54 0.94 2.66 -8.07
CA VAL A 54 0.22 3.28 -6.94
C VAL A 54 -0.61 4.46 -7.41
N HIS A 55 -1.43 5.02 -6.51
CA HIS A 55 -2.19 6.28 -6.65
C HIS A 55 -3.19 6.29 -7.81
N GLY A 56 -3.67 5.12 -8.26
CA GLY A 56 -4.74 5.04 -9.25
C GLY A 56 -6.01 5.75 -8.76
N ILE A 57 -6.55 6.66 -9.58
CA ILE A 57 -7.76 7.42 -9.24
C ILE A 57 -8.99 6.58 -9.62
N PRO A 58 -9.91 6.30 -8.68
CA PRO A 58 -11.15 5.61 -8.97
C PRO A 58 -12.00 6.33 -10.01
N GLY A 59 -12.44 5.63 -11.05
CA GLY A 59 -13.23 6.18 -12.15
C GLY A 59 -14.39 5.27 -12.57
N ASP A 60 -15.42 5.85 -13.18
CA ASP A 60 -16.56 5.11 -13.76
C ASP A 60 -16.19 4.42 -15.08
N ASP A 61 -15.14 4.90 -15.73
CA ASP A 61 -14.59 4.36 -16.98
C ASP A 61 -13.63 3.18 -16.75
N VAL A 62 -13.15 2.97 -15.51
CA VAL A 62 -12.25 1.87 -15.15
C VAL A 62 -13.08 0.70 -14.62
N VAL A 63 -13.46 -0.21 -15.53
CA VAL A 63 -14.27 -1.40 -15.24
C VAL A 63 -13.35 -2.61 -15.09
N LEU A 64 -13.40 -3.27 -13.95
CA LEU A 64 -12.63 -4.48 -13.66
C LEU A 64 -13.06 -5.65 -14.55
N LYS A 65 -12.09 -6.40 -15.04
CA LYS A 65 -12.28 -7.56 -15.91
C LYS A 65 -11.75 -8.83 -15.25
N ASP A 66 -12.21 -9.95 -15.72
CA ASP A 66 -11.62 -11.25 -15.36
C ASP A 66 -10.12 -11.27 -15.77
N GLY A 67 -9.26 -11.71 -14.88
CA GLY A 67 -7.82 -11.70 -15.06
C GLY A 67 -7.10 -10.46 -14.54
N ASP A 68 -7.82 -9.38 -14.20
CA ASP A 68 -7.19 -8.18 -13.62
C ASP A 68 -6.73 -8.43 -12.19
N ILE A 69 -5.76 -7.62 -11.76
CA ILE A 69 -5.47 -7.38 -10.35
C ILE A 69 -5.78 -5.92 -10.03
N VAL A 70 -6.26 -5.66 -8.83
CA VAL A 70 -6.48 -4.29 -8.34
C VAL A 70 -5.87 -4.12 -6.95
N SER A 71 -4.92 -3.19 -6.85
CA SER A 71 -4.38 -2.76 -5.57
C SER A 71 -5.27 -1.66 -5.00
N VAL A 72 -5.85 -1.94 -3.85
CA VAL A 72 -6.68 -0.99 -3.11
C VAL A 72 -5.88 -0.48 -1.94
N ASP A 73 -5.66 0.82 -1.90
CA ASP A 73 -4.94 1.51 -0.85
C ASP A 73 -5.90 2.44 -0.11
N CYS A 74 -5.88 2.40 1.21
CA CYS A 74 -6.88 3.01 2.07
C CYS A 74 -6.22 3.67 3.28
N GLY A 75 -6.27 5.00 3.31
CA GLY A 75 -5.87 5.80 4.45
C GLY A 75 -7.08 6.27 5.26
N THR A 76 -6.99 6.17 6.58
CA THR A 76 -8.06 6.56 7.51
C THR A 76 -7.52 7.39 8.67
N TYR A 77 -8.37 8.29 9.20
CA TYR A 77 -8.12 9.01 10.44
C TYR A 77 -9.21 8.68 11.44
N MET A 78 -8.82 8.22 12.62
CA MET A 78 -9.74 7.85 13.69
C MET A 78 -9.09 8.03 15.06
N ASN A 79 -9.82 8.60 16.02
CA ASN A 79 -9.38 8.79 17.41
C ASN A 79 -8.01 9.51 17.55
N GLY A 80 -7.70 10.43 16.64
CA GLY A 80 -6.47 11.21 16.70
C GLY A 80 -5.27 10.60 15.99
N PHE A 81 -5.45 9.46 15.29
CA PHE A 81 -4.39 8.76 14.58
C PHE A 81 -4.79 8.41 13.14
N CYS A 82 -3.79 8.38 12.29
CA CYS A 82 -3.91 7.87 10.93
C CYS A 82 -3.63 6.37 10.88
N GLY A 83 -4.31 5.67 9.98
CA GLY A 83 -4.03 4.29 9.59
C GLY A 83 -3.93 4.20 8.09
N ASP A 84 -3.00 3.38 7.60
CA ASP A 84 -2.71 3.20 6.18
C ASP A 84 -2.55 1.71 5.87
N SER A 85 -3.23 1.25 4.81
CA SER A 85 -3.20 -0.17 4.45
C SER A 85 -3.52 -0.38 2.98
N ALA A 86 -2.68 -1.15 2.29
CA ALA A 86 -2.90 -1.55 0.92
C ALA A 86 -2.99 -3.07 0.78
N TYR A 87 -3.83 -3.53 -0.13
CA TYR A 87 -3.93 -4.94 -0.50
C TYR A 87 -4.29 -5.09 -1.98
N THR A 88 -3.65 -6.07 -2.63
CA THR A 88 -3.94 -6.39 -4.04
C THR A 88 -4.88 -7.60 -4.13
N PHE A 89 -5.97 -7.43 -4.85
CA PHE A 89 -7.00 -8.44 -5.07
C PHE A 89 -6.97 -8.96 -6.50
N CYS A 90 -7.11 -10.26 -6.65
CA CYS A 90 -7.39 -10.86 -7.95
C CYS A 90 -8.87 -10.66 -8.32
N VAL A 91 -9.13 -10.36 -9.57
CA VAL A 91 -10.47 -10.23 -10.15
C VAL A 91 -10.72 -11.45 -11.01
N GLY A 92 -11.52 -12.40 -10.50
CA GLY A 92 -11.72 -13.68 -11.17
C GLY A 92 -10.45 -14.55 -11.21
N GLU A 93 -10.20 -15.17 -12.36
CA GLU A 93 -9.03 -16.03 -12.56
C GLU A 93 -7.88 -15.23 -13.18
N VAL A 94 -6.73 -15.21 -12.50
CA VAL A 94 -5.52 -14.53 -12.96
C VAL A 94 -4.42 -15.55 -13.31
N ASP A 95 -3.50 -15.13 -14.17
CA ASP A 95 -2.37 -15.96 -14.61
C ASP A 95 -1.47 -16.40 -13.44
N GLU A 96 -0.84 -17.57 -13.59
CA GLU A 96 0.06 -18.15 -12.58
C GLU A 96 1.24 -17.23 -12.27
N GLU A 97 1.77 -16.52 -13.28
CA GLU A 97 2.85 -15.55 -13.11
C GLU A 97 2.41 -14.38 -12.22
N VAL A 98 1.19 -13.90 -12.41
CA VAL A 98 0.59 -12.84 -11.57
C VAL A 98 0.40 -13.35 -10.14
N ARG A 99 -0.13 -14.57 -9.96
CA ARG A 99 -0.25 -15.20 -8.63
C ARG A 99 1.10 -15.30 -7.93
N LYS A 100 2.15 -15.69 -8.66
CA LYS A 100 3.52 -15.75 -8.13
C LYS A 100 4.02 -14.37 -7.70
N LEU A 101 3.81 -13.33 -8.51
CA LEU A 101 4.16 -11.95 -8.15
C LEU A 101 3.49 -11.53 -6.84
N LEU A 102 2.18 -11.71 -6.71
CA LEU A 102 1.43 -11.37 -5.49
C LEU A 102 1.92 -12.14 -4.27
N LYS A 103 2.22 -13.42 -4.44
CA LYS A 103 2.78 -14.27 -3.38
C LYS A 103 4.13 -13.75 -2.91
N VAL A 104 5.06 -13.51 -3.82
CA VAL A 104 6.42 -13.03 -3.49
C VAL A 104 6.36 -11.65 -2.85
N THR A 105 5.49 -10.75 -3.33
CA THR A 105 5.28 -9.43 -2.73
C THR A 105 4.78 -9.54 -1.30
N LYS A 106 3.81 -10.42 -1.05
CA LYS A 106 3.28 -10.66 0.30
C LYS A 106 4.35 -11.27 1.22
N GLU A 107 5.14 -12.21 0.74
CA GLU A 107 6.25 -12.79 1.49
C GLU A 107 7.29 -11.71 1.84
N ALA A 108 7.62 -10.82 0.89
CA ALA A 108 8.54 -9.71 1.11
C ALA A 108 8.07 -8.78 2.23
N LEU A 109 6.76 -8.48 2.31
CA LEU A 109 6.18 -7.72 3.42
C LEU A 109 6.47 -8.38 4.78
N TYR A 110 6.17 -9.68 4.92
CA TYR A 110 6.41 -10.39 6.18
C TYR A 110 7.90 -10.50 6.54
N ILE A 111 8.77 -10.65 5.54
CA ILE A 111 10.23 -10.62 5.73
C ILE A 111 10.66 -9.22 6.24
N GLY A 112 10.10 -8.16 5.69
CA GLY A 112 10.31 -6.80 6.17
C GLY A 112 9.89 -6.64 7.63
N ILE A 113 8.69 -7.08 8.00
CA ILE A 113 8.16 -7.05 9.36
C ILE A 113 9.07 -7.82 10.34
N GLN A 114 9.55 -9.01 9.98
CA GLN A 114 10.47 -9.79 10.79
C GLN A 114 11.82 -9.10 11.03
N ASN A 115 12.20 -8.17 10.15
CA ASN A 115 13.40 -7.37 10.30
C ASN A 115 13.15 -6.02 10.99
N ALA A 116 11.90 -5.63 11.20
CA ALA A 116 11.50 -4.42 11.91
C ALA A 116 11.52 -4.63 13.44
N VAL A 117 12.66 -4.98 13.99
CA VAL A 117 12.83 -5.27 15.42
C VAL A 117 13.87 -4.35 16.07
N HIS A 118 13.76 -4.16 17.40
CA HIS A 118 14.68 -3.34 18.17
C HIS A 118 16.14 -3.72 17.91
N GLY A 119 16.98 -2.70 17.73
CA GLY A 119 18.41 -2.86 17.49
C GLY A 119 18.81 -3.08 16.03
N LYS A 120 17.88 -3.42 15.15
CA LYS A 120 18.12 -3.40 13.70
C LYS A 120 18.00 -1.99 13.13
N ARG A 121 18.30 -1.83 11.85
CA ARG A 121 18.26 -0.54 11.16
C ARG A 121 17.27 -0.57 10.00
N LEU A 122 16.83 0.58 9.54
CA LEU A 122 15.93 0.68 8.38
C LEU A 122 16.49 -0.02 7.14
N GLY A 123 17.80 0.07 6.91
CA GLY A 123 18.46 -0.63 5.82
C GLY A 123 18.43 -2.16 5.93
N ASP A 124 18.25 -2.71 7.12
CA ASP A 124 18.09 -4.16 7.30
C ASP A 124 16.72 -4.63 6.78
N ILE A 125 15.67 -3.82 6.97
CA ILE A 125 14.33 -4.07 6.43
C ILE A 125 14.39 -4.06 4.90
N GLY A 126 14.83 -2.94 4.32
CA GLY A 126 14.89 -2.77 2.87
C GLY A 126 15.79 -3.80 2.19
N TYR A 127 16.95 -4.12 2.80
CA TYR A 127 17.84 -5.16 2.28
C TYR A 127 17.16 -6.53 2.24
N ALA A 128 16.45 -6.92 3.30
CA ALA A 128 15.80 -8.22 3.36
C ALA A 128 14.67 -8.34 2.33
N ILE A 129 13.87 -7.30 2.15
CA ILE A 129 12.83 -7.21 1.12
C ILE A 129 13.46 -7.32 -0.27
N GLN A 130 14.45 -6.50 -0.56
CA GLN A 130 15.14 -6.47 -1.85
C GLN A 130 15.74 -7.84 -2.20
N GLN A 131 16.44 -8.48 -1.27
CA GLN A 131 17.04 -9.80 -1.51
C GLN A 131 15.98 -10.86 -1.84
N HIS A 132 14.84 -10.83 -1.17
CA HIS A 132 13.75 -11.77 -1.46
C HIS A 132 13.15 -11.53 -2.84
N CYS A 133 12.86 -10.30 -3.22
CA CYS A 133 12.33 -9.95 -4.53
C CYS A 133 13.31 -10.32 -5.65
N GLU A 134 14.57 -9.90 -5.54
CA GLU A 134 15.61 -10.15 -6.56
C GLU A 134 15.92 -11.65 -6.73
N SER A 135 15.90 -12.43 -5.65
CA SER A 135 16.09 -13.89 -5.72
C SER A 135 14.94 -14.62 -6.45
N ASN A 136 13.77 -13.98 -6.54
CA ASN A 136 12.63 -14.44 -7.32
C ASN A 136 12.53 -13.79 -8.71
N SER A 137 13.58 -13.07 -9.14
CA SER A 137 13.67 -12.36 -10.43
C SER A 137 12.73 -11.16 -10.55
N TYR A 138 12.33 -10.55 -9.43
CA TYR A 138 11.56 -9.32 -9.41
C TYR A 138 12.41 -8.12 -9.01
N GLY A 139 12.16 -6.97 -9.64
CA GLY A 139 12.72 -5.69 -9.21
C GLY A 139 12.02 -5.13 -7.97
N VAL A 140 12.62 -4.11 -7.36
CA VAL A 140 12.01 -3.33 -6.28
C VAL A 140 11.85 -1.90 -6.75
N VAL A 141 10.64 -1.34 -6.60
CA VAL A 141 10.34 0.06 -6.90
C VAL A 141 11.18 0.96 -5.98
N ARG A 142 11.85 1.96 -6.56
CA ARG A 142 12.78 2.86 -5.85
C ARG A 142 12.28 4.27 -5.70
N GLU A 143 11.36 4.67 -6.57
CA GLU A 143 10.78 6.02 -6.66
C GLU A 143 9.77 6.29 -5.52
N PHE A 144 9.17 5.25 -5.01
CA PHE A 144 8.24 5.30 -3.88
C PHE A 144 8.77 4.48 -2.72
N VAL A 145 8.59 5.02 -1.52
CA VAL A 145 9.06 4.41 -0.27
C VAL A 145 7.94 4.42 0.77
N GLY A 146 8.00 3.53 1.73
CA GLY A 146 7.15 3.57 2.91
C GLY A 146 7.55 4.75 3.81
N HIS A 147 6.72 5.02 4.79
CA HIS A 147 6.88 6.16 5.71
C HIS A 147 6.40 5.83 7.11
N GLY A 148 6.84 6.60 8.08
CA GLY A 148 6.24 6.62 9.40
C GLY A 148 4.79 7.14 9.33
N ILE A 149 3.98 6.77 10.30
CA ILE A 149 2.59 7.15 10.42
C ILE A 149 2.20 7.28 11.89
N GLY A 150 1.33 8.21 12.21
CA GLY A 150 0.89 8.43 13.58
C GLY A 150 -0.26 9.43 13.63
N LYS A 151 -0.02 10.63 14.14
CA LYS A 151 -1.01 11.72 14.13
C LYS A 151 -1.17 12.32 12.73
N GLU A 152 -0.07 12.34 11.98
CA GLU A 152 -0.05 12.75 10.58
C GLU A 152 -0.02 11.51 9.68
N MET A 153 -0.52 11.65 8.46
CA MET A 153 -0.54 10.58 7.46
C MET A 153 0.87 10.18 7.04
N HIS A 154 1.77 11.15 6.93
CA HIS A 154 3.17 10.94 6.58
C HIS A 154 4.08 11.53 7.66
N GLU A 155 4.80 10.66 8.34
CA GLU A 155 5.80 11.02 9.35
C GLU A 155 7.15 10.39 9.03
N ASP A 156 8.21 10.93 9.60
CA ASP A 156 9.52 10.28 9.59
C ASP A 156 9.49 8.96 10.38
N PRO A 157 10.32 7.98 10.01
CA PRO A 157 11.28 7.98 8.93
C PRO A 157 10.70 7.51 7.58
N GLN A 158 11.41 7.81 6.48
CA GLN A 158 11.18 7.10 5.23
C GLN A 158 11.67 5.65 5.37
N VAL A 159 10.90 4.70 4.83
CA VAL A 159 11.16 3.26 4.93
C VAL A 159 11.25 2.64 3.52
N PRO A 160 12.41 2.72 2.85
CA PRO A 160 12.59 2.13 1.53
C PRO A 160 12.48 0.60 1.54
N ASN A 161 11.93 0.04 0.47
CA ASN A 161 11.88 -1.41 0.24
C ASN A 161 13.21 -1.98 -0.33
N TYR A 162 14.26 -1.19 -0.32
CA TYR A 162 15.61 -1.54 -0.71
C TYR A 162 16.60 -0.94 0.29
N GLY A 163 17.83 -1.44 0.31
CA GLY A 163 18.79 -0.86 1.22
C GLY A 163 20.08 -1.65 1.38
N LYS A 164 20.88 -1.22 2.32
CA LYS A 164 22.14 -1.86 2.71
C LYS A 164 22.08 -2.31 4.16
N ARG A 165 22.40 -3.56 4.39
CA ARG A 165 22.42 -4.17 5.72
C ARG A 165 23.30 -3.35 6.69
N GLY A 166 22.77 -3.09 7.88
CA GLY A 166 23.48 -2.33 8.94
C GLY A 166 23.50 -0.81 8.74
N TYR A 167 22.76 -0.26 7.76
CA TYR A 167 22.71 1.18 7.48
C TYR A 167 21.35 1.79 7.82
N GLY A 168 21.35 3.12 7.95
CA GLY A 168 20.17 3.91 8.26
C GLY A 168 19.86 4.01 9.76
N THR A 169 18.74 4.63 10.08
CA THR A 169 18.28 4.86 11.46
C THR A 169 18.09 3.55 12.22
N MET A 170 18.56 3.49 13.45
CA MET A 170 18.37 2.35 14.33
C MET A 170 16.93 2.30 14.83
N LEU A 171 16.31 1.14 14.73
CA LEU A 171 14.97 0.90 15.23
C LEU A 171 14.99 0.79 16.77
N LYS A 172 14.24 1.66 17.41
CA LYS A 172 14.03 1.64 18.86
C LYS A 172 12.59 1.18 19.14
N LEU A 173 12.34 0.69 20.35
CA LEU A 173 11.00 0.22 20.74
C LEU A 173 9.92 1.28 20.50
N SER A 174 10.21 2.54 20.76
CA SER A 174 9.30 3.66 20.54
C SER A 174 8.91 3.90 19.07
N LEU A 175 9.72 3.44 18.12
CA LEU A 175 9.42 3.52 16.67
C LEU A 175 8.60 2.33 16.16
N ILE A 176 8.57 1.24 16.93
CA ILE A 176 7.90 -0.02 16.53
C ILE A 176 6.52 -0.12 17.17
N HIS A 177 6.27 0.60 18.26
CA HIS A 177 5.04 0.55 19.04
C HIS A 177 4.05 1.68 18.74
N ILE A 178 4.32 2.47 17.73
CA ILE A 178 3.38 3.46 17.22
C ILE A 178 2.54 2.79 16.14
#